data_123f43a74207d0ee63a7d50d0beeaf7d
#
_entry.id   123f43a74207d0ee63a7d50d0beeaf7d
#
_cell.length_a   1.000
_cell.length_b   1.000
_cell.length_c   1.000
_cell.angle_alpha   90.00
_cell.angle_beta   90.00
_cell.angle_gamma   90.00
#
_symmetry.space_group_name_H-M   'P 1'
#
loop_
_entity.id
_entity.type
_entity.pdbx_description
1 polymer ?
#
loop_
_entity_poly.entity_id
_entity_poly.type
_entity_poly.pdbx_seq_one_letter_code
_entity_poly.pdbx_strand_id
1 'polypeptide(L)'
;AGIKNVILSYRSKVETIDYPFEYKVTRSGDHYIIDAQIDMSVLSLEELFWDVFAVTEKNGEEVRVSAYWSRWQRLKLLLMNYQCDVDKEHIIFPYSTITCKMAFTYRTRSKYDGFDVKIKELAAFGVYTLLLPYWKKKRVWLVFEKFCSMAQDNGYYFFKYCMEQLPKEKKQHIYYILDTDSADYDKMKQYGKHVIPFMS
;
A
#
# COMPACT_ATOMS: atom_id res chain seq x y z
N ALA A 1 -6.97 11.85 -30.54
CA ALA A 1 -6.99 10.40 -30.43
C ALA A 1 -8.02 10.03 -29.37
N GLY A 2 -8.94 9.10 -29.69
CA GLY A 2 -9.92 8.59 -28.75
C GLY A 2 -9.35 7.43 -27.93
N ILE A 3 -9.95 7.15 -26.76
CA ILE A 3 -9.65 5.95 -26.00
C ILE A 3 -10.32 4.78 -26.71
N LYS A 4 -9.56 3.76 -27.07
CA LYS A 4 -10.04 2.54 -27.73
C LYS A 4 -10.45 1.46 -26.73
N ASN A 5 -9.73 1.39 -25.60
CA ASN A 5 -9.99 0.43 -24.56
C ASN A 5 -9.47 0.92 -23.20
N VAL A 6 -9.96 0.33 -22.12
CA VAL A 6 -9.40 0.48 -20.75
C VAL A 6 -9.11 -0.92 -20.26
N ILE A 7 -7.89 -1.15 -19.78
CA ILE A 7 -7.43 -2.49 -19.39
C ILE A 7 -6.85 -2.50 -17.98
N LEU A 8 -7.09 -3.62 -17.29
CA LEU A 8 -6.36 -4.03 -16.09
C LEU A 8 -5.21 -4.92 -16.54
N SER A 9 -3.98 -4.53 -16.28
CA SER A 9 -2.77 -5.19 -16.79
C SER A 9 -1.90 -5.68 -15.64
N TYR A 10 -1.50 -6.94 -15.67
CA TYR A 10 -0.57 -7.51 -14.70
C TYR A 10 0.81 -6.87 -14.80
N ARG A 11 1.34 -6.45 -13.67
CA ARG A 11 2.67 -5.83 -13.62
C ARG A 11 3.76 -6.89 -13.59
N SER A 12 3.96 -7.54 -14.71
CA SER A 12 5.04 -8.50 -14.91
C SER A 12 6.02 -8.04 -15.99
N LYS A 13 7.26 -8.50 -15.92
CA LYS A 13 8.25 -8.31 -17.00
C LYS A 13 8.29 -9.49 -17.96
N VAL A 14 7.65 -10.58 -17.60
CA VAL A 14 7.72 -11.86 -18.31
C VAL A 14 6.41 -12.17 -19.02
N GLU A 15 5.29 -11.86 -18.39
CA GLU A 15 3.96 -12.20 -18.88
C GLU A 15 3.14 -10.95 -19.11
N THR A 16 2.35 -10.96 -20.18
CA THR A 16 1.36 -9.92 -20.45
C THR A 16 -0.03 -10.53 -20.26
N ILE A 17 -0.68 -10.16 -19.16
CA ILE A 17 -2.05 -10.55 -18.87
C ILE A 17 -2.87 -9.26 -18.78
N ASP A 18 -3.83 -9.11 -19.68
CA ASP A 18 -4.67 -7.92 -19.79
C ASP A 18 -6.14 -8.32 -19.73
N TYR A 19 -6.92 -7.63 -18.91
CA TYR A 19 -8.38 -7.77 -18.86
C TYR A 19 -9.04 -6.45 -19.23
N PRO A 20 -9.96 -6.43 -20.19
CA PRO A 20 -10.68 -5.22 -20.58
C PRO A 20 -11.73 -4.86 -19.53
N PHE A 21 -11.89 -3.56 -19.28
CA PHE A 21 -13.01 -3.01 -18.54
C PHE A 21 -14.19 -2.71 -19.47
N GLU A 22 -15.41 -2.82 -18.96
CA GLU A 22 -16.52 -2.04 -19.49
C GLU A 22 -16.34 -0.59 -19.06
N TYR A 23 -16.38 0.35 -20.00
CA TYR A 23 -16.05 1.72 -19.67
C TYR A 23 -16.90 2.75 -20.40
N LYS A 24 -17.04 3.92 -19.77
CA LYS A 24 -17.57 5.15 -20.37
C LYS A 24 -16.53 6.24 -20.22
N VAL A 25 -16.40 7.07 -21.26
CA VAL A 25 -15.44 8.18 -21.27
C VAL A 25 -16.20 9.48 -21.43
N THR A 26 -15.90 10.43 -20.55
CA THR A 26 -16.42 11.81 -20.64
C THR A 26 -15.23 12.75 -20.74
N ARG A 27 -15.25 13.64 -21.72
CA ARG A 27 -14.25 14.70 -21.84
C ARG A 27 -14.57 15.84 -20.87
N SER A 28 -13.60 16.27 -20.07
CA SER A 28 -13.71 17.39 -19.15
C SER A 28 -12.51 18.32 -19.32
N GLY A 29 -12.66 19.34 -20.15
CA GLY A 29 -11.55 20.23 -20.53
C GLY A 29 -10.43 19.49 -21.25
N ASP A 30 -9.23 19.52 -20.68
CA ASP A 30 -8.05 18.84 -21.21
C ASP A 30 -7.87 17.40 -20.69
N HIS A 31 -8.83 16.91 -19.91
CA HIS A 31 -8.77 15.57 -19.32
C HIS A 31 -9.91 14.70 -19.79
N TYR A 32 -9.67 13.39 -19.76
CA TYR A 32 -10.71 12.38 -19.91
C TYR A 32 -11.04 11.79 -18.53
N ILE A 33 -12.32 11.75 -18.20
CA ILE A 33 -12.82 11.03 -17.02
C ILE A 33 -13.29 9.67 -17.53
N ILE A 34 -12.74 8.61 -16.94
CA ILE A 34 -13.07 7.22 -17.25
C ILE A 34 -13.88 6.68 -16.09
N ASP A 35 -15.09 6.25 -16.39
CA ASP A 35 -15.93 5.44 -15.51
C ASP A 35 -15.87 4.00 -16.04
N ALA A 36 -15.25 3.10 -15.26
CA ALA A 36 -14.92 1.75 -15.72
C ALA A 36 -15.35 0.71 -14.70
N GLN A 37 -15.87 -0.40 -15.19
CA GLN A 37 -16.33 -1.53 -14.39
C GLN A 37 -15.76 -2.83 -14.94
N ILE A 38 -15.39 -3.74 -14.03
CA ILE A 38 -14.94 -5.09 -14.37
C ILE A 38 -15.48 -6.06 -13.33
N ASP A 39 -15.95 -7.22 -13.79
CA ASP A 39 -16.36 -8.30 -12.91
C ASP A 39 -15.12 -9.11 -12.48
N MET A 40 -14.75 -8.99 -11.22
CA MET A 40 -13.59 -9.68 -10.66
C MET A 40 -13.80 -11.18 -10.50
N SER A 41 -15.06 -11.66 -10.47
CA SER A 41 -15.37 -13.08 -10.25
C SER A 41 -15.02 -13.99 -11.43
N VAL A 42 -14.87 -13.39 -12.63
CA VAL A 42 -14.54 -14.11 -13.86
C VAL A 42 -13.07 -14.03 -14.24
N LEU A 43 -12.25 -13.34 -13.44
CA LEU A 43 -10.84 -13.14 -13.73
C LEU A 43 -9.97 -14.21 -13.07
N SER A 44 -8.97 -14.69 -13.80
CA SER A 44 -7.88 -15.48 -13.25
C SER A 44 -6.72 -14.54 -12.91
N LEU A 45 -6.68 -14.06 -11.66
CA LEU A 45 -5.70 -13.07 -11.24
C LEU A 45 -4.45 -13.75 -10.66
N GLU A 46 -3.29 -13.28 -11.09
CA GLU A 46 -2.01 -13.59 -10.46
C GLU A 46 -1.75 -12.65 -9.28
N GLU A 47 -1.17 -13.16 -8.20
CA GLU A 47 -0.82 -12.35 -7.03
C GLU A 47 0.13 -11.20 -7.39
N LEU A 48 0.03 -10.11 -6.65
CA LEU A 48 0.78 -8.87 -6.64
C LEU A 48 0.06 -7.68 -7.31
N PHE A 49 0.67 -7.05 -8.30
CA PHE A 49 0.26 -5.71 -8.74
C PHE A 49 -0.35 -5.70 -10.13
N TRP A 50 -1.43 -4.93 -10.26
CA TRP A 50 -2.17 -4.74 -11.49
C TRP A 50 -2.30 -3.24 -11.77
N ASP A 51 -1.89 -2.82 -12.94
CA ASP A 51 -1.96 -1.41 -13.38
C ASP A 51 -3.17 -1.17 -14.29
N VAL A 52 -3.71 0.04 -14.27
CA VAL A 52 -4.80 0.43 -15.15
C VAL A 52 -4.28 1.33 -16.26
N PHE A 53 -4.57 0.96 -17.51
CA PHE A 53 -4.19 1.72 -18.69
C PHE A 53 -5.40 2.04 -19.55
N ALA A 54 -5.41 3.26 -20.10
CA ALA A 54 -6.19 3.60 -21.28
C ALA A 54 -5.38 3.27 -22.53
N VAL A 55 -5.94 2.54 -23.46
CA VAL A 55 -5.33 2.23 -24.75
C VAL A 55 -5.82 3.25 -25.76
N THR A 56 -4.90 3.94 -26.40
CA THR A 56 -5.16 4.96 -27.41
C THR A 56 -4.38 4.64 -28.69
N GLU A 57 -4.69 5.32 -29.77
CA GLU A 57 -3.91 5.23 -31.00
C GLU A 57 -3.12 6.51 -31.25
N LYS A 58 -1.86 6.37 -31.58
CA LYS A 58 -0.98 7.48 -31.99
C LYS A 58 -0.16 7.04 -33.20
N ASN A 59 -0.30 7.76 -34.30
CA ASN A 59 0.38 7.46 -35.57
C ASN A 59 0.13 6.02 -36.11
N GLY A 60 -1.05 5.46 -35.86
CA GLY A 60 -1.39 4.10 -36.29
C GLY A 60 -0.94 2.99 -35.33
N GLU A 61 -0.25 3.33 -34.24
CA GLU A 61 0.19 2.37 -33.24
C GLU A 61 -0.63 2.51 -31.95
N GLU A 62 -0.88 1.38 -31.29
CA GLU A 62 -1.52 1.39 -29.97
C GLU A 62 -0.55 1.81 -28.89
N VAL A 63 -0.95 2.78 -28.09
CA VAL A 63 -0.17 3.32 -26.96
C VAL A 63 -0.95 3.16 -25.68
N ARG A 64 -0.30 2.63 -24.65
CA ARG A 64 -0.85 2.50 -23.29
C ARG A 64 -0.53 3.77 -22.49
N VAL A 65 -1.57 4.41 -21.99
CA VAL A 65 -1.47 5.59 -21.13
C VAL A 65 -1.98 5.23 -19.74
N SER A 66 -1.15 5.44 -18.71
CA SER A 66 -1.55 5.13 -17.33
C SER A 66 -2.78 5.94 -16.92
N ALA A 67 -3.75 5.30 -16.27
CA ALA A 67 -4.82 5.99 -15.58
C ALA A 67 -4.33 6.57 -14.24
N TYR A 68 -4.93 7.68 -13.81
CA TYR A 68 -4.54 8.38 -12.59
C TYR A 68 -5.73 8.60 -11.66
N TRP A 69 -5.48 8.48 -10.36
CA TRP A 69 -6.43 8.89 -9.36
C TRP A 69 -6.50 10.42 -9.25
N SER A 70 -7.70 10.98 -9.24
CA SER A 70 -7.88 12.38 -8.87
C SER A 70 -7.50 12.61 -7.39
N ARG A 71 -7.24 13.87 -7.00
CA ARG A 71 -6.93 14.21 -5.61
C ARG A 71 -8.02 13.74 -4.63
N TRP A 72 -9.29 13.90 -5.00
CA TRP A 72 -10.43 13.48 -4.18
C TRP A 72 -10.55 11.96 -4.06
N GLN A 73 -10.32 11.23 -5.14
CA GLN A 73 -10.32 9.78 -5.10
C GLN A 73 -9.19 9.25 -4.21
N ARG A 74 -7.99 9.82 -4.29
CA ARG A 74 -6.88 9.45 -3.39
C ARG A 74 -7.20 9.67 -1.92
N LEU A 75 -7.88 10.78 -1.59
CA LEU A 75 -8.34 11.02 -0.22
C LEU A 75 -9.37 9.95 0.22
N LYS A 76 -10.30 9.60 -0.65
CA LYS A 76 -11.25 8.51 -0.38
C LYS A 76 -10.55 7.16 -0.17
N LEU A 77 -9.54 6.83 -0.98
CA LEU A 77 -8.74 5.60 -0.79
C LEU A 77 -8.05 5.56 0.59
N LEU A 78 -7.64 6.71 1.11
CA LEU A 78 -7.05 6.79 2.44
C LEU A 78 -8.08 6.59 3.56
N LEU A 79 -9.27 7.18 3.40
CA LEU A 79 -10.29 7.23 4.45
C LEU A 79 -11.23 6.02 4.46
N MET A 80 -11.43 5.37 3.32
CA MET A 80 -12.40 4.29 3.16
C MET A 80 -11.71 2.97 2.84
N ASN A 81 -12.36 1.88 3.22
CA ASN A 81 -11.93 0.55 2.82
C ASN A 81 -12.61 0.16 1.50
N TYR A 82 -11.84 0.15 0.41
CA TYR A 82 -12.28 -0.30 -0.92
C TYR A 82 -11.82 -1.73 -1.24
N GLN A 83 -11.55 -2.50 -0.22
CA GLN A 83 -11.22 -3.91 -0.37
C GLN A 83 -12.43 -4.67 -0.89
N CYS A 84 -12.18 -5.54 -1.86
CA CYS A 84 -13.16 -6.48 -2.41
C CYS A 84 -12.65 -7.91 -2.18
N ASP A 85 -13.52 -8.78 -1.69
CA ASP A 85 -13.23 -10.20 -1.56
C ASP A 85 -13.42 -10.85 -2.92
N VAL A 86 -12.36 -11.43 -3.47
CA VAL A 86 -12.42 -12.19 -4.73
C VAL A 86 -12.88 -13.63 -4.43
N ASP A 87 -12.33 -14.21 -3.38
CA ASP A 87 -12.71 -15.51 -2.82
C ASP A 87 -12.50 -15.52 -1.30
N LYS A 88 -12.53 -16.71 -0.67
CA LYS A 88 -12.36 -16.86 0.79
C LYS A 88 -10.94 -16.50 1.27
N GLU A 89 -9.95 -16.65 0.43
CA GLU A 89 -8.54 -16.52 0.77
C GLU A 89 -7.91 -15.25 0.19
N HIS A 90 -8.50 -14.67 -0.86
CA HIS A 90 -7.91 -13.57 -1.59
C HIS A 90 -8.76 -12.32 -1.61
N ILE A 91 -8.06 -11.21 -1.59
CA ILE A 91 -8.62 -9.87 -1.69
C ILE A 91 -7.95 -9.07 -2.81
N ILE A 92 -8.71 -8.15 -3.38
CA ILE A 92 -8.20 -7.11 -4.25
C ILE A 92 -8.59 -5.75 -3.71
N PHE A 93 -7.67 -4.80 -3.77
CA PHE A 93 -7.94 -3.43 -3.36
C PHE A 93 -7.18 -2.43 -4.22
N PRO A 94 -7.80 -1.25 -4.49
CA PRO A 94 -7.15 -0.18 -5.23
C PRO A 94 -6.14 0.56 -4.35
N TYR A 95 -5.05 1.02 -4.96
CA TYR A 95 -4.12 1.93 -4.32
C TYR A 95 -3.57 2.95 -5.31
N SER A 96 -2.99 4.01 -4.76
CA SER A 96 -2.29 5.03 -5.54
C SER A 96 -0.79 4.77 -5.50
N THR A 97 -0.15 4.66 -6.64
CA THR A 97 1.32 4.63 -6.69
C THR A 97 1.91 5.96 -6.25
N ILE A 98 3.22 6.03 -6.02
CA ILE A 98 3.94 7.28 -5.68
C ILE A 98 3.71 8.37 -6.75
N THR A 99 3.60 7.96 -8.00
CA THR A 99 3.32 8.86 -9.14
C THR A 99 1.83 9.09 -9.37
N CYS A 100 0.97 8.75 -8.42
CA CYS A 100 -0.49 8.90 -8.47
C CYS A 100 -1.21 8.06 -9.54
N LYS A 101 -0.56 7.06 -10.13
CA LYS A 101 -1.19 6.14 -11.07
C LYS A 101 -2.16 5.24 -10.35
N MET A 102 -3.22 4.86 -11.06
CA MET A 102 -4.22 3.90 -10.60
C MET A 102 -3.64 2.49 -10.68
N ALA A 103 -3.69 1.77 -9.57
CA ALA A 103 -3.28 0.38 -9.51
C ALA A 103 -4.11 -0.40 -8.49
N PHE A 104 -4.07 -1.72 -8.60
CA PHE A 104 -4.68 -2.66 -7.67
C PHE A 104 -3.63 -3.62 -7.14
N THR A 105 -3.86 -4.11 -5.93
CA THR A 105 -3.09 -5.23 -5.37
C THR A 105 -4.05 -6.40 -5.17
N TYR A 106 -3.71 -7.55 -5.72
CA TYR A 106 -4.35 -8.82 -5.47
C TYR A 106 -3.41 -9.70 -4.64
N ARG A 107 -3.88 -10.20 -3.53
CA ARG A 107 -3.08 -11.02 -2.61
C ARG A 107 -3.93 -11.85 -1.66
N THR A 108 -3.28 -12.82 -1.03
CA THR A 108 -3.84 -13.56 0.10
C THR A 108 -4.26 -12.61 1.22
N ARG A 109 -5.39 -12.89 1.86
CA ARG A 109 -5.93 -12.15 3.00
C ARG A 109 -5.00 -12.23 4.20
N SER A 110 -4.78 -11.10 4.83
CA SER A 110 -4.04 -10.99 6.09
C SER A 110 -4.99 -10.83 7.28
N LYS A 111 -4.52 -11.15 8.48
CA LYS A 111 -5.20 -10.83 9.74
C LYS A 111 -5.45 -9.34 9.96
N TYR A 112 -4.78 -8.49 9.19
CA TYR A 112 -4.90 -7.03 9.26
C TYR A 112 -5.89 -6.42 8.24
N ASP A 113 -6.61 -7.23 7.50
CA ASP A 113 -7.57 -6.76 6.48
C ASP A 113 -9.00 -6.54 7.03
N GLY A 114 -9.19 -6.69 8.33
CA GLY A 114 -10.48 -6.49 8.98
C GLY A 114 -10.90 -5.01 9.03
N PHE A 115 -12.20 -4.78 9.04
CA PHE A 115 -12.77 -3.44 9.20
C PHE A 115 -12.41 -2.80 10.55
N ASP A 116 -12.29 -3.61 11.60
CA ASP A 116 -11.83 -3.19 12.92
C ASP A 116 -10.39 -2.63 12.89
N VAL A 117 -9.51 -3.26 12.11
CA VAL A 117 -8.14 -2.78 11.89
C VAL A 117 -8.16 -1.42 11.20
N LYS A 118 -9.03 -1.24 10.20
CA LYS A 118 -9.17 0.05 9.52
C LYS A 118 -9.62 1.17 10.44
N ILE A 119 -10.54 0.89 11.36
CA ILE A 119 -10.96 1.86 12.39
C ILE A 119 -9.79 2.22 13.31
N LYS A 120 -8.99 1.23 13.75
CA LYS A 120 -7.79 1.47 14.56
C LYS A 120 -6.76 2.33 13.82
N GLU A 121 -6.51 2.06 12.54
CA GLU A 121 -5.63 2.88 11.70
C GLU A 121 -6.09 4.34 11.62
N LEU A 122 -7.38 4.57 11.37
CA LEU A 122 -7.94 5.92 11.28
C LEU A 122 -7.85 6.65 12.63
N ALA A 123 -8.13 5.96 13.73
CA ALA A 123 -8.00 6.51 15.08
C ALA A 123 -6.53 6.87 15.39
N ALA A 124 -5.60 5.95 15.08
CA ALA A 124 -4.17 6.17 15.26
C ALA A 124 -3.66 7.34 14.41
N PHE A 125 -4.13 7.46 13.16
CA PHE A 125 -3.81 8.61 12.30
C PHE A 125 -4.32 9.93 12.87
N GLY A 126 -5.53 9.95 13.43
CA GLY A 126 -6.11 11.12 14.10
C GLY A 126 -5.26 11.54 15.31
N VAL A 127 -4.93 10.60 16.19
CA VAL A 127 -4.07 10.83 17.38
C VAL A 127 -2.68 11.31 16.95
N TYR A 128 -2.08 10.65 15.95
CA TYR A 128 -0.78 11.08 15.41
C TYR A 128 -0.81 12.52 14.91
N THR A 129 -1.85 12.87 14.16
CA THR A 129 -1.99 14.23 13.58
C THR A 129 -2.13 15.29 14.67
N LEU A 130 -2.90 15.03 15.70
CA LEU A 130 -3.09 15.93 16.85
C LEU A 130 -1.79 16.10 17.66
N LEU A 131 -1.03 15.03 17.83
CA LEU A 131 0.21 15.01 18.61
C LEU A 131 1.46 15.27 17.76
N LEU A 132 1.32 15.60 16.48
CA LEU A 132 2.45 15.82 15.57
C LEU A 132 3.51 16.81 16.09
N PRO A 133 3.15 17.97 16.70
CA PRO A 133 4.15 18.90 17.29
C PRO A 133 4.96 18.23 18.42
N TYR A 134 4.31 17.40 19.24
CA TYR A 134 4.97 16.65 20.32
C TYR A 134 5.96 15.63 19.75
N TRP A 135 5.53 14.81 18.78
CA TRP A 135 6.39 13.80 18.16
C TRP A 135 7.59 14.40 17.45
N LYS A 136 7.42 15.52 16.73
CA LYS A 136 8.52 16.25 16.10
C LYS A 136 9.54 16.75 17.12
N LYS A 137 9.09 17.25 18.27
CA LYS A 137 9.99 17.70 19.35
C LYS A 137 10.77 16.55 19.97
N LYS A 138 10.13 15.37 20.11
CA LYS A 138 10.75 14.17 20.69
C LYS A 138 11.74 13.48 19.77
N ARG A 139 11.71 13.75 18.45
CA ARG A 139 12.58 13.10 17.46
C ARG A 139 12.54 11.59 17.55
N VAL A 140 11.33 11.01 17.59
CA VAL A 140 11.12 9.57 17.63
C VAL A 140 11.55 8.93 16.32
N TRP A 141 12.30 7.86 16.41
CA TRP A 141 12.74 7.04 15.28
C TRP A 141 12.04 5.68 15.36
N LEU A 142 11.29 5.36 14.32
CA LEU A 142 10.66 4.07 14.16
C LEU A 142 11.42 3.29 13.10
N VAL A 143 11.98 2.15 13.48
CA VAL A 143 12.74 1.26 12.61
C VAL A 143 11.91 0.01 12.37
N PHE A 144 11.80 -0.42 11.14
CA PHE A 144 11.09 -1.64 10.77
C PHE A 144 11.56 -2.14 9.41
N GLU A 145 11.28 -3.38 9.12
CA GLU A 145 11.51 -4.00 7.82
C GLU A 145 10.18 -4.25 7.11
N LYS A 146 10.25 -4.69 5.86
CA LYS A 146 9.08 -4.91 5.03
C LYS A 146 8.02 -5.74 5.78
N PHE A 147 6.81 -5.23 5.85
CA PHE A 147 5.66 -5.82 6.56
C PHE A 147 5.84 -6.02 8.08
N CYS A 148 6.88 -5.48 8.69
CA CYS A 148 7.21 -5.72 10.10
C CYS A 148 7.32 -7.21 10.48
N SER A 149 7.65 -8.08 9.53
CA SER A 149 7.57 -9.53 9.69
C SER A 149 8.88 -10.19 10.14
N MET A 150 10.00 -9.47 10.09
CA MET A 150 11.32 -10.01 10.44
C MET A 150 12.25 -8.94 11.03
N ALA A 151 13.35 -9.40 11.64
CA ALA A 151 14.42 -8.56 12.18
C ALA A 151 15.79 -9.15 11.78
N GLN A 152 16.12 -9.07 10.49
CA GLN A 152 17.27 -9.76 9.90
C GLN A 152 18.03 -8.94 8.86
N ASP A 153 17.51 -7.79 8.45
CA ASP A 153 18.05 -6.95 7.37
C ASP A 153 18.59 -5.61 7.93
N ASN A 154 18.83 -4.66 7.07
CA ASN A 154 19.47 -3.36 7.38
C ASN A 154 18.80 -2.61 8.52
N GLY A 155 17.48 -2.68 8.66
CA GLY A 155 16.73 -2.09 9.76
C GLY A 155 17.14 -2.68 11.10
N TYR A 156 17.24 -4.00 11.20
CA TYR A 156 17.69 -4.67 12.41
C TYR A 156 19.13 -4.31 12.79
N TYR A 157 20.06 -4.35 11.84
CA TYR A 157 21.46 -4.03 12.12
C TYR A 157 21.66 -2.57 12.51
N PHE A 158 20.93 -1.65 11.88
CA PHE A 158 20.90 -0.25 12.28
C PHE A 158 20.36 -0.08 13.71
N PHE A 159 19.22 -0.70 14.02
CA PHE A 159 18.64 -0.66 15.37
C PHE A 159 19.60 -1.22 16.42
N LYS A 160 20.16 -2.40 16.15
CA LYS A 160 21.15 -3.05 17.03
C LYS A 160 22.35 -2.13 17.30
N TYR A 161 22.92 -1.55 16.23
CA TYR A 161 24.00 -0.57 16.36
C TYR A 161 23.60 0.60 17.28
N CYS A 162 22.41 1.16 17.07
CA CYS A 162 21.91 2.24 17.92
C CYS A 162 21.80 1.83 19.40
N MET A 163 21.30 0.63 19.66
CA MET A 163 21.16 0.13 21.03
C MET A 163 22.50 -0.16 21.73
N GLU A 164 23.50 -0.59 20.98
CA GLU A 164 24.83 -0.91 21.51
C GLU A 164 25.72 0.32 21.64
N GLN A 165 25.75 1.20 20.65
CA GLN A 165 26.74 2.25 20.50
C GLN A 165 26.27 3.64 20.95
N LEU A 166 24.97 3.92 20.97
CA LEU A 166 24.49 5.25 21.35
C LEU A 166 24.35 5.43 22.86
N PRO A 167 24.58 6.65 23.41
CA PRO A 167 24.31 6.96 24.80
C PRO A 167 22.80 6.89 25.11
N LYS A 168 22.48 6.68 26.39
CA LYS A 168 21.11 6.44 26.87
C LYS A 168 20.11 7.50 26.43
N GLU A 169 20.52 8.77 26.42
CA GLU A 169 19.73 9.93 26.08
C GLU A 169 19.32 9.93 24.59
N LYS A 170 20.18 9.38 23.73
CA LYS A 170 19.92 9.30 22.28
C LYS A 170 19.05 8.10 21.91
N LYS A 171 19.31 6.93 22.50
CA LYS A 171 18.57 5.71 22.17
C LYS A 171 17.17 5.62 22.76
N GLN A 172 16.83 6.42 23.76
CA GLN A 172 15.53 6.39 24.45
C GLN A 172 14.31 6.63 23.56
N HIS A 173 14.50 7.18 22.36
CA HIS A 173 13.45 7.49 21.39
C HIS A 173 13.56 6.68 20.09
N ILE A 174 14.35 5.62 20.10
CA ILE A 174 14.50 4.70 18.96
C ILE A 174 13.72 3.43 19.28
N TYR A 175 12.83 3.05 18.40
CA TYR A 175 11.96 1.88 18.57
C TYR A 175 12.00 1.01 17.33
N TYR A 176 11.97 -0.30 17.53
CA TYR A 176 11.81 -1.28 16.47
C TYR A 176 10.38 -1.82 16.47
N ILE A 177 9.72 -1.79 15.32
CA ILE A 177 8.35 -2.31 15.17
C ILE A 177 8.44 -3.70 14.54
N LEU A 178 7.82 -4.69 15.19
CA LEU A 178 7.83 -6.07 14.75
C LEU A 178 6.51 -6.75 15.05
N ASP A 179 6.02 -7.56 14.12
CA ASP A 179 4.83 -8.39 14.34
C ASP A 179 5.09 -9.42 15.46
N THR A 180 4.12 -9.61 16.32
CA THR A 180 4.19 -10.60 17.42
C THR A 180 4.31 -12.05 16.92
N ASP A 181 3.84 -12.31 15.69
CA ASP A 181 3.91 -13.63 15.06
C ASP A 181 5.25 -13.85 14.33
N SER A 182 6.13 -12.86 14.32
CA SER A 182 7.47 -12.99 13.75
C SER A 182 8.30 -14.00 14.51
N ALA A 183 9.01 -14.88 13.81
CA ALA A 183 9.97 -15.79 14.40
C ALA A 183 11.11 -15.07 15.16
N ASP A 184 11.38 -13.81 14.82
CA ASP A 184 12.39 -13.00 15.49
C ASP A 184 11.86 -12.26 16.74
N TYR A 185 10.54 -12.30 17.00
CA TYR A 185 9.94 -11.48 18.05
C TYR A 185 10.51 -11.80 19.44
N ASP A 186 10.66 -13.06 19.79
CA ASP A 186 11.20 -13.49 21.09
C ASP A 186 12.66 -13.06 21.26
N LYS A 187 13.46 -13.17 20.22
CA LYS A 187 14.84 -12.67 20.20
C LYS A 187 14.88 -11.16 20.43
N MET A 188 13.94 -10.43 19.87
CA MET A 188 13.90 -8.97 19.96
C MET A 188 13.44 -8.48 21.35
N LYS A 189 12.72 -9.27 22.13
CA LYS A 189 12.28 -8.93 23.49
C LYS A 189 13.43 -8.54 24.43
N GLN A 190 14.66 -8.96 24.15
CA GLN A 190 15.85 -8.54 24.93
C GLN A 190 16.04 -7.00 24.97
N TYR A 191 15.53 -6.28 23.98
CA TYR A 191 15.59 -4.81 23.94
C TYR A 191 14.46 -4.13 24.72
N GLY A 192 13.57 -4.90 25.36
CA GLY A 192 12.50 -4.43 26.25
C GLY A 192 11.57 -3.42 25.58
N LYS A 193 11.38 -2.28 26.25
CA LYS A 193 10.47 -1.20 25.77
C LYS A 193 10.82 -0.58 24.41
N HIS A 194 11.97 -0.90 23.85
CA HIS A 194 12.40 -0.43 22.53
C HIS A 194 11.84 -1.28 21.38
N VAL A 195 11.17 -2.40 21.68
CA VAL A 195 10.47 -3.20 20.70
C VAL A 195 8.96 -3.01 20.89
N ILE A 196 8.30 -2.54 19.85
CA ILE A 196 6.87 -2.25 19.85
C ILE A 196 6.18 -3.28 18.96
N PRO A 197 5.15 -3.98 19.47
CA PRO A 197 4.34 -4.86 18.64
C PRO A 197 3.67 -4.08 17.51
N PHE A 198 3.68 -4.65 16.30
CA PHE A 198 2.94 -4.09 15.19
C PHE A 198 1.44 -4.19 15.46
N MET A 199 0.70 -3.10 15.25
CA MET A 199 -0.75 -3.02 15.48
C MET A 199 -1.21 -3.29 16.93
N SER A 200 -0.36 -2.98 17.92
CA SER A 200 -0.72 -3.06 19.34
C SER A 200 -1.65 -1.93 19.80
#